data_66a172cbfe997cdeb5a64b86277e825e
#
_entry.id   66a172cbfe997cdeb5a64b86277e825e
#
_cell.length_a   1.000
_cell.length_b   1.000
_cell.length_c   1.000
_cell.angle_alpha   90.00
_cell.angle_beta   90.00
_cell.angle_gamma   90.00
#
_symmetry.space_group_name_H-M   'P 1'
#
loop_
_entity.id
_entity.type
_entity.pdbx_description
1 polymer ?
#
loop_
_entity_poly.entity_id
_entity_poly.type
_entity_poly.pdbx_seq_one_letter_code
_entity_poly.pdbx_strand_id
1 'polypeptide(L)'
;MTRILYQLLFTLLGLLASISAQPETNHDYLIYVSKTFDDHSTHLNGFYSQYWVKQAPLLRESAIKQLKSSSLCEKNNYGSLVLNIKPHLFYNPLLGTLYGSIKTTIYSSEPKVIKSFLSEDEIKSRLDVLPEKNIGLLFDKLILKLQDQIKNEVMINQYLKQKNIKPIEGTFCLVLD
;
A
#
# COMPACT_ATOMS: atom_id res chain seq x y z
N MET A 1 -2.07 -55.67 -25.96
CA MET A 1 -1.13 -54.58 -25.64
C MET A 1 -1.69 -53.17 -25.87
N THR A 2 -2.51 -52.90 -26.84
CA THR A 2 -3.07 -51.59 -27.14
C THR A 2 -3.99 -50.97 -26.07
N ARG A 3 -4.78 -51.77 -25.34
CA ARG A 3 -5.71 -51.30 -24.30
C ARG A 3 -5.00 -50.74 -23.02
N ILE A 4 -3.86 -51.30 -22.68
CA ILE A 4 -3.08 -50.84 -21.51
C ILE A 4 -2.41 -49.50 -21.79
N LEU A 5 -1.99 -49.25 -23.02
CA LEU A 5 -1.39 -48.01 -23.44
C LEU A 5 -2.37 -46.79 -23.39
N TYR A 6 -3.64 -47.05 -23.77
CA TYR A 6 -4.70 -46.02 -23.69
C TYR A 6 -5.07 -45.66 -22.23
N GLN A 7 -5.09 -46.63 -21.34
CA GLN A 7 -5.36 -46.35 -19.94
C GLN A 7 -4.23 -45.56 -19.25
N LEU A 8 -2.99 -45.83 -19.59
CA LEU A 8 -1.84 -45.07 -19.11
C LEU A 8 -1.81 -43.63 -19.66
N LEU A 9 -2.23 -43.42 -20.90
CA LEU A 9 -2.29 -42.09 -21.51
C LEU A 9 -3.40 -41.21 -20.86
N PHE A 10 -4.55 -41.80 -20.54
CA PHE A 10 -5.65 -41.09 -19.86
C PHE A 10 -5.33 -40.73 -18.40
N THR A 11 -4.60 -41.55 -17.67
CA THR A 11 -4.15 -41.23 -16.31
C THR A 11 -3.06 -40.17 -16.29
N LEU A 12 -2.21 -40.11 -17.31
CA LEU A 12 -1.18 -39.07 -17.43
C LEU A 12 -1.78 -37.70 -17.81
N LEU A 13 -2.83 -37.67 -18.66
CA LEU A 13 -3.55 -36.43 -18.97
C LEU A 13 -4.34 -35.88 -17.78
N GLY A 14 -4.86 -36.76 -16.90
CA GLY A 14 -5.57 -36.35 -15.68
C GLY A 14 -4.65 -35.71 -14.62
N LEU A 15 -3.39 -36.06 -14.57
CA LEU A 15 -2.40 -35.52 -13.63
C LEU A 15 -1.87 -34.13 -14.05
N LEU A 16 -1.94 -33.78 -15.34
CA LEU A 16 -1.51 -32.46 -15.82
C LEU A 16 -2.57 -31.37 -15.63
N ALA A 17 -3.82 -31.73 -15.34
CA ALA A 17 -4.91 -30.77 -15.09
C ALA A 17 -4.95 -30.23 -13.65
N SER A 18 -4.08 -30.70 -12.76
CA SER A 18 -3.91 -30.13 -11.41
C SER A 18 -2.94 -28.94 -11.47
N ILE A 19 -3.20 -27.98 -12.37
CA ILE A 19 -2.65 -26.64 -12.23
C ILE A 19 -3.35 -26.08 -11.00
N SER A 20 -2.64 -26.15 -9.89
CA SER A 20 -3.04 -25.53 -8.62
C SER A 20 -3.37 -24.07 -8.90
N ALA A 21 -4.66 -23.74 -8.90
CA ALA A 21 -5.09 -22.38 -8.70
C ALA A 21 -4.47 -21.97 -7.36
N GLN A 22 -3.43 -21.14 -7.39
CA GLN A 22 -2.91 -20.54 -6.17
C GLN A 22 -4.11 -19.84 -5.51
N PRO A 23 -4.33 -20.06 -4.21
CA PRO A 23 -5.40 -19.37 -3.52
C PRO A 23 -5.14 -17.88 -3.69
N GLU A 24 -6.05 -17.19 -4.36
CA GLU A 24 -6.05 -15.72 -4.45
C GLU A 24 -6.09 -15.21 -3.02
N THR A 25 -4.97 -14.70 -2.52
CA THR A 25 -4.92 -14.09 -1.20
C THR A 25 -5.68 -12.77 -1.28
N ASN A 26 -6.93 -12.79 -0.81
CA ASN A 26 -7.75 -11.59 -0.75
C ASN A 26 -7.34 -10.78 0.48
N HIS A 27 -6.81 -9.58 0.23
CA HIS A 27 -6.43 -8.63 1.26
C HIS A 27 -7.57 -7.67 1.58
N ASP A 28 -7.60 -7.12 2.78
CA ASP A 28 -8.56 -6.06 3.12
C ASP A 28 -8.23 -4.77 2.35
N TYR A 29 -6.93 -4.49 2.19
CA TYR A 29 -6.45 -3.26 1.58
C TYR A 29 -5.40 -3.51 0.49
N LEU A 30 -5.54 -2.81 -0.64
CA LEU A 30 -4.48 -2.60 -1.62
C LEU A 30 -3.90 -1.21 -1.42
N ILE A 31 -2.59 -1.12 -1.22
CA ILE A 31 -1.87 0.13 -1.00
C ILE A 31 -1.35 0.65 -2.33
N TYR A 32 -1.77 1.84 -2.68
CA TYR A 32 -1.33 2.56 -3.85
C TYR A 32 -0.65 3.87 -3.47
N VAL A 33 0.56 4.06 -3.98
CA VAL A 33 1.29 5.33 -3.92
C VAL A 33 1.69 5.66 -5.36
N SER A 34 1.30 6.82 -5.85
CA SER A 34 1.53 7.23 -7.25
C SER A 34 3.01 7.12 -7.64
N LYS A 35 3.26 6.71 -8.88
CA LYS A 35 4.60 6.61 -9.47
C LYS A 35 5.34 7.94 -9.47
N THR A 36 4.61 9.05 -9.48
CA THR A 36 5.20 10.39 -9.36
C THR A 36 6.12 10.51 -8.13
N PHE A 37 5.80 9.85 -7.01
CA PHE A 37 6.62 9.85 -5.80
C PHE A 37 7.79 8.84 -5.84
N ASP A 38 7.82 7.91 -6.82
CA ASP A 38 8.98 7.08 -7.13
C ASP A 38 9.98 7.80 -8.02
N ASP A 39 9.44 8.50 -9.04
CA ASP A 39 10.25 9.11 -10.08
C ASP A 39 10.84 10.45 -9.62
N HIS A 40 10.10 11.19 -8.79
CA HIS A 40 10.51 12.49 -8.30
C HIS A 40 10.95 12.43 -6.83
N SER A 41 12.20 12.83 -6.59
CA SER A 41 12.70 12.98 -5.22
C SER A 41 12.21 14.29 -4.62
N THR A 42 11.82 14.25 -3.35
CA THR A 42 11.49 15.45 -2.58
C THR A 42 12.76 16.07 -2.02
N HIS A 43 12.87 17.38 -2.18
CA HIS A 43 13.97 18.16 -1.68
C HIS A 43 13.69 18.63 -0.26
N LEU A 44 14.57 18.30 0.68
CA LEU A 44 14.54 18.75 2.07
C LEU A 44 15.78 19.58 2.35
N ASN A 45 15.58 20.84 2.76
CA ASN A 45 16.66 21.76 3.07
C ASN A 45 17.13 21.60 4.52
N GLY A 46 18.34 21.09 4.74
CA GLY A 46 19.05 21.17 6.01
C GLY A 46 19.86 22.46 6.14
N PHE A 47 20.49 22.67 7.30
CA PHE A 47 21.36 23.86 7.52
C PHE A 47 22.60 23.88 6.62
N TYR A 48 23.24 22.71 6.48
CA TYR A 48 24.52 22.55 5.79
C TYR A 48 24.47 21.60 4.60
N SER A 49 23.30 21.00 4.36
CA SER A 49 23.15 19.94 3.38
C SER A 49 21.75 19.94 2.78
N GLN A 50 21.67 19.51 1.55
CA GLN A 50 20.42 19.32 0.81
C GLN A 50 20.20 17.83 0.66
N TYR A 51 18.98 17.34 0.95
CA TYR A 51 18.62 15.95 0.86
C TYR A 51 17.55 15.75 -0.19
N TRP A 52 17.79 14.79 -1.06
CA TRP A 52 16.84 14.35 -2.06
C TRP A 52 16.35 12.96 -1.66
N VAL A 53 15.08 12.83 -1.38
CA VAL A 53 14.49 11.60 -0.87
C VAL A 53 13.34 11.13 -1.75
N LYS A 54 13.35 9.85 -2.11
CA LYS A 54 12.21 9.17 -2.73
C LYS A 54 11.24 8.74 -1.63
N GLN A 55 10.06 9.36 -1.58
CA GLN A 55 9.09 9.12 -0.51
C GLN A 55 8.36 7.79 -0.67
N ALA A 56 8.04 7.37 -1.91
CA ALA A 56 7.17 6.23 -2.15
C ALA A 56 7.71 4.89 -1.61
N PRO A 57 8.98 4.52 -1.79
CA PRO A 57 9.50 3.26 -1.23
C PRO A 57 9.37 3.20 0.29
N LEU A 58 9.77 4.26 1.00
CA LEU A 58 9.71 4.34 2.46
C LEU A 58 8.27 4.30 2.98
N LEU A 59 7.36 4.98 2.30
CA LEU A 59 5.95 4.97 2.66
C LEU A 59 5.29 3.61 2.43
N ARG A 60 5.60 2.92 1.31
CA ARG A 60 5.09 1.57 1.05
C ARG A 60 5.58 0.57 2.09
N GLU A 61 6.86 0.62 2.44
CA GLU A 61 7.42 -0.23 3.49
C GLU A 61 6.69 -0.02 4.83
N SER A 62 6.53 1.24 5.26
CA SER A 62 5.79 1.57 6.48
C SER A 62 4.33 1.12 6.41
N ALA A 63 3.66 1.28 5.25
CA ALA A 63 2.26 0.91 5.10
C ALA A 63 2.06 -0.61 5.18
N ILE A 64 2.88 -1.41 4.48
CA ILE A 64 2.82 -2.88 4.54
C ILE A 64 3.13 -3.39 5.96
N LYS A 65 4.08 -2.78 6.63
CA LYS A 65 4.47 -3.15 7.99
C LYS A 65 3.37 -2.89 9.03
N GLN A 66 2.65 -1.77 8.92
CA GLN A 66 1.70 -1.32 9.94
C GLN A 66 0.25 -1.73 9.65
N LEU A 67 -0.17 -1.75 8.39
CA LEU A 67 -1.54 -2.12 8.01
C LEU A 67 -1.64 -3.64 7.84
N LYS A 68 -2.29 -4.28 8.79
CA LYS A 68 -2.57 -5.73 8.71
C LYS A 68 -3.49 -6.03 7.52
N SER A 69 -3.32 -7.22 6.92
CA SER A 69 -4.13 -7.66 5.77
C SER A 69 -4.05 -6.72 4.57
N SER A 70 -2.86 -6.14 4.33
CA SER A 70 -2.61 -5.27 3.18
C SER A 70 -1.58 -5.85 2.22
N SER A 71 -1.68 -5.45 0.95
CA SER A 71 -0.70 -5.73 -0.09
C SER A 71 -0.49 -4.50 -0.96
N LEU A 72 0.60 -4.48 -1.73
CA LEU A 72 0.80 -3.44 -2.74
C LEU A 72 -0.21 -3.62 -3.88
N CYS A 73 -0.63 -2.51 -4.47
CA CYS A 73 -1.54 -2.51 -5.61
C CYS A 73 -0.79 -2.89 -6.89
N GLU A 74 -0.57 -4.19 -7.07
CA GLU A 74 0.11 -4.81 -8.21
C GLU A 74 -0.82 -5.76 -8.95
N LYS A 75 -0.55 -6.01 -10.23
CA LYS A 75 -1.44 -6.72 -11.16
C LYS A 75 -2.06 -8.03 -10.64
N ASN A 76 -1.35 -8.76 -9.80
CA ASN A 76 -1.80 -10.08 -9.32
C ASN A 76 -2.33 -10.05 -7.88
N ASN A 77 -2.46 -8.87 -7.29
CA ASN A 77 -2.97 -8.71 -5.94
C ASN A 77 -4.44 -8.31 -5.98
N TYR A 78 -5.19 -8.85 -5.02
CA TYR A 78 -6.62 -8.60 -4.87
C TYR A 78 -6.92 -8.04 -3.49
N GLY A 79 -7.85 -7.09 -3.39
CA GLY A 79 -8.26 -6.51 -2.13
C GLY A 79 -9.68 -6.00 -2.14
N SER A 80 -10.21 -5.75 -0.96
CA SER A 80 -11.57 -5.22 -0.80
C SER A 80 -11.65 -3.70 -0.99
N LEU A 81 -10.58 -3.00 -0.63
CA LEU A 81 -10.47 -1.54 -0.69
C LEU A 81 -9.10 -1.13 -1.24
N VAL A 82 -9.05 0.01 -1.94
CA VAL A 82 -7.79 0.63 -2.36
C VAL A 82 -7.53 1.88 -1.54
N LEU A 83 -6.35 1.95 -0.94
CA LEU A 83 -5.85 3.13 -0.22
C LEU A 83 -4.86 3.88 -1.12
N ASN A 84 -5.30 4.97 -1.72
CA ASN A 84 -4.41 5.88 -2.45
C ASN A 84 -3.80 6.87 -1.45
N ILE A 85 -2.50 6.71 -1.19
CA ILE A 85 -1.77 7.47 -0.17
C ILE A 85 -0.83 8.46 -0.86
N LYS A 86 -1.02 9.75 -0.56
CA LYS A 86 -0.21 10.86 -1.07
C LYS A 86 0.59 11.48 0.07
N PRO A 87 1.93 11.30 0.09
CA PRO A 87 2.79 11.87 1.13
C PRO A 87 3.13 13.33 0.85
N HIS A 88 3.39 14.06 1.92
CA HIS A 88 4.02 15.37 1.89
C HIS A 88 4.99 15.49 3.07
N LEU A 89 6.23 15.93 2.81
CA LEU A 89 7.27 16.12 3.80
C LEU A 89 7.80 17.55 3.76
N PHE A 90 8.07 18.10 4.95
CA PHE A 90 8.72 19.39 5.13
C PHE A 90 9.70 19.31 6.30
N TYR A 91 10.90 19.84 6.13
CA TYR A 91 11.88 19.96 7.20
C TYR A 91 12.12 21.41 7.57
N ASN A 92 12.03 21.71 8.87
CA ASN A 92 12.41 23.00 9.42
C ASN A 92 13.80 22.89 10.10
N PRO A 93 14.85 23.39 9.46
CA PRO A 93 16.20 23.28 10.01
C PRO A 93 16.40 24.09 11.30
N LEU A 94 15.72 25.23 11.46
CA LEU A 94 15.80 26.06 12.66
C LEU A 94 15.29 25.34 13.90
N LEU A 95 14.22 24.56 13.75
CA LEU A 95 13.62 23.80 14.83
C LEU A 95 14.18 22.37 14.92
N GLY A 96 14.98 21.91 13.94
CA GLY A 96 15.41 20.53 13.84
C GLY A 96 14.22 19.57 13.80
N THR A 97 13.17 19.91 13.03
CA THR A 97 11.91 19.19 13.05
C THR A 97 11.53 18.79 11.63
N LEU A 98 11.28 17.50 11.44
CA LEU A 98 10.70 16.94 10.23
C LEU A 98 9.18 16.81 10.43
N TYR A 99 8.43 17.47 9.59
CA TYR A 99 6.96 17.43 9.52
C TYR A 99 6.55 16.53 8.37
N GLY A 100 5.51 15.75 8.57
CA GLY A 100 4.92 14.92 7.53
C GLY A 100 3.42 14.92 7.58
N SER A 101 2.83 14.79 6.41
CA SER A 101 1.41 14.47 6.28
C SER A 101 1.20 13.43 5.20
N ILE A 102 0.14 12.64 5.37
CA ILE A 102 -0.37 11.73 4.34
C ILE A 102 -1.86 12.02 4.13
N LYS A 103 -2.23 12.27 2.88
CA LYS A 103 -3.63 12.31 2.46
C LYS A 103 -3.98 10.96 1.86
N THR A 104 -4.91 10.24 2.50
CA THR A 104 -5.34 8.92 2.05
C THR A 104 -6.77 8.99 1.54
N THR A 105 -6.99 8.55 0.29
CA THR A 105 -8.33 8.40 -0.28
C THR A 105 -8.64 6.93 -0.43
N ILE A 106 -9.77 6.50 0.09
CA ILE A 106 -10.22 5.09 0.09
C ILE A 106 -11.27 4.90 -0.98
N TYR A 107 -11.04 3.91 -1.85
CA TYR A 107 -11.92 3.51 -2.94
C TYR A 107 -12.50 2.11 -2.72
N SER A 108 -13.74 1.90 -3.18
CA SER A 108 -14.38 0.59 -3.28
C SER A 108 -14.19 -0.01 -4.68
N SER A 109 -14.72 -1.22 -4.89
CA SER A 109 -14.69 -1.95 -6.17
C SER A 109 -15.36 -1.22 -7.36
N GLU A 110 -16.31 -0.36 -7.08
CA GLU A 110 -16.73 0.69 -8.00
C GLU A 110 -15.79 1.87 -7.76
N PRO A 111 -15.26 2.57 -8.78
CA PRO A 111 -14.29 3.66 -8.58
C PRO A 111 -14.92 4.85 -7.83
N LYS A 112 -15.54 4.54 -6.70
CA LYS A 112 -16.22 5.46 -5.81
C LYS A 112 -15.39 5.72 -4.57
N VAL A 113 -15.15 6.99 -4.28
CA VAL A 113 -14.53 7.41 -3.04
C VAL A 113 -15.47 7.13 -1.87
N ILE A 114 -15.02 6.32 -0.92
CA ILE A 114 -15.74 6.08 0.32
C ILE A 114 -15.44 7.18 1.32
N LYS A 115 -14.14 7.47 1.53
CA LYS A 115 -13.67 8.44 2.53
C LYS A 115 -12.29 8.95 2.17
N SER A 116 -11.96 10.13 2.68
CA SER A 116 -10.58 10.64 2.68
C SER A 116 -10.18 11.01 4.10
N PHE A 117 -8.92 10.71 4.44
CA PHE A 117 -8.29 11.04 5.72
C PHE A 117 -7.07 11.91 5.48
N LEU A 118 -6.77 12.75 6.46
CA LEU A 118 -5.51 13.47 6.59
C LEU A 118 -4.88 13.07 7.92
N SER A 119 -3.67 12.52 7.85
CA SER A 119 -2.87 12.23 9.04
C SER A 119 -1.64 13.12 9.01
N GLU A 120 -1.35 13.79 10.13
CA GLU A 120 -0.22 14.72 10.28
C GLU A 120 0.55 14.36 11.54
N ASP A 121 1.89 14.42 11.46
CA ASP A 121 2.78 14.22 12.60
C ASP A 121 4.12 14.92 12.38
N GLU A 122 4.92 14.96 13.45
CA GLU A 122 6.27 15.51 13.42
C GLU A 122 7.24 14.67 14.26
N ILE A 123 8.50 14.77 13.93
CA ILE A 123 9.58 14.22 14.75
C ILE A 123 10.73 15.23 14.86
N LYS A 124 11.33 15.31 16.04
CA LYS A 124 12.62 15.97 16.21
C LYS A 124 13.69 15.12 15.57
N SER A 125 14.37 15.66 14.57
CA SER A 125 15.35 14.91 13.79
C SER A 125 16.37 15.85 13.18
N ARG A 126 17.62 15.39 13.20
CA ARG A 126 18.68 15.98 12.38
C ARG A 126 18.76 15.20 11.08
N LEU A 127 18.45 15.85 9.94
CA LEU A 127 18.51 15.20 8.63
C LEU A 127 19.92 14.85 8.15
N ASP A 128 20.95 15.40 8.78
CA ASP A 128 22.36 15.08 8.53
C ASP A 128 22.77 13.68 9.02
N VAL A 129 21.90 13.04 9.84
CA VAL A 129 22.13 11.71 10.38
C VAL A 129 20.98 10.79 10.02
N LEU A 130 21.21 9.83 9.11
CA LEU A 130 20.25 8.81 8.69
C LEU A 130 18.88 9.38 8.27
N PRO A 131 18.81 10.26 7.25
CA PRO A 131 17.56 10.93 6.85
C PRO A 131 16.46 9.93 6.50
N GLU A 132 16.75 8.86 5.76
CA GLU A 132 15.76 7.85 5.36
C GLU A 132 15.16 7.12 6.56
N LYS A 133 15.97 6.79 7.56
CA LYS A 133 15.49 6.17 8.81
C LYS A 133 14.52 7.09 9.55
N ASN A 134 14.86 8.38 9.65
CA ASN A 134 14.01 9.35 10.33
C ASN A 134 12.68 9.56 9.57
N ILE A 135 12.73 9.60 8.25
CA ILE A 135 11.55 9.70 7.40
C ILE A 135 10.69 8.43 7.54
N GLY A 136 11.31 7.24 7.54
CA GLY A 136 10.61 5.98 7.79
C GLY A 136 9.88 5.97 9.14
N LEU A 137 10.55 6.44 10.21
CA LEU A 137 9.92 6.56 11.54
C LEU A 137 8.72 7.53 11.54
N LEU A 138 8.81 8.63 10.78
CA LEU A 138 7.68 9.54 10.64
C LEU A 138 6.53 8.88 9.87
N PHE A 139 6.82 8.17 8.78
CA PHE A 139 5.79 7.43 8.04
C PHE A 139 5.15 6.34 8.89
N ASP A 140 5.92 5.61 9.71
CA ASP A 140 5.37 4.63 10.64
C ASP A 140 4.31 5.27 11.56
N LYS A 141 4.59 6.46 12.13
CA LYS A 141 3.63 7.20 12.96
C LYS A 141 2.39 7.63 12.18
N LEU A 142 2.58 8.16 10.97
CA LEU A 142 1.48 8.61 10.13
C LEU A 142 0.55 7.47 9.72
N ILE A 143 1.12 6.31 9.38
CA ILE A 143 0.34 5.11 9.04
C ILE A 143 -0.39 4.54 10.27
N LEU A 144 0.21 4.56 11.45
CA LEU A 144 -0.49 4.16 12.68
C LEU A 144 -1.69 5.07 12.96
N LYS A 145 -1.55 6.39 12.80
CA LYS A 145 -2.69 7.32 12.90
C LYS A 145 -3.77 7.02 11.87
N LEU A 146 -3.38 6.76 10.62
CA LEU A 146 -4.30 6.35 9.57
C LEU A 146 -5.04 5.05 9.94
N GLN A 147 -4.33 4.05 10.47
CA GLN A 147 -4.93 2.80 10.91
C GLN A 147 -6.00 3.02 11.98
N ASP A 148 -5.73 3.91 12.94
CA ASP A 148 -6.69 4.25 13.98
C ASP A 148 -7.91 5.01 13.42
N GLN A 149 -7.71 5.92 12.46
CA GLN A 149 -8.80 6.60 11.76
C GLN A 149 -9.68 5.61 10.99
N ILE A 150 -9.09 4.64 10.28
CA ILE A 150 -9.80 3.59 9.54
C ILE A 150 -10.60 2.69 10.49
N LYS A 151 -10.01 2.25 11.61
CA LYS A 151 -10.68 1.41 12.61
C LYS A 151 -11.91 2.07 13.22
N ASN A 152 -11.86 3.39 13.40
CA ASN A 152 -12.95 4.16 14.00
C ASN A 152 -14.01 4.58 12.98
N GLU A 153 -13.78 4.37 11.67
CA GLU A 153 -14.72 4.76 10.62
C GLU A 153 -15.81 3.68 10.40
N VAL A 154 -17.04 4.01 10.77
CA VAL A 154 -18.16 3.07 10.71
C VAL A 154 -18.45 2.58 9.30
N MET A 155 -18.39 3.47 8.30
CA MET A 155 -18.70 3.14 6.90
C MET A 155 -17.72 2.10 6.33
N ILE A 156 -16.43 2.22 6.63
CA ILE A 156 -15.41 1.28 6.18
C ILE A 156 -15.61 -0.08 6.85
N ASN A 157 -15.87 -0.08 8.15
CA ASN A 157 -16.09 -1.30 8.90
C ASN A 157 -17.38 -2.03 8.45
N GLN A 158 -18.43 -1.29 8.11
CA GLN A 158 -19.65 -1.86 7.53
C GLN A 158 -19.40 -2.43 6.14
N TYR A 159 -18.63 -1.72 5.31
CA TYR A 159 -18.26 -2.21 3.98
C TYR A 159 -17.48 -3.52 4.06
N LEU A 160 -16.42 -3.61 4.87
CA LEU A 160 -15.60 -4.81 5.01
C LEU A 160 -16.35 -6.02 5.60
N LYS A 161 -17.47 -5.81 6.31
CA LYS A 161 -18.31 -6.88 6.84
C LYS A 161 -19.30 -7.45 5.82
N GLN A 162 -19.47 -6.86 4.65
CA GLN A 162 -20.36 -7.37 3.62
C GLN A 162 -19.84 -8.70 3.07
N LYS A 163 -20.71 -9.72 2.99
CA LYS A 163 -20.32 -11.07 2.55
C LYS A 163 -19.99 -11.19 1.05
N ASN A 164 -20.43 -10.22 0.23
CA ASN A 164 -20.33 -10.28 -1.23
C ASN A 164 -19.55 -9.08 -1.80
N ILE A 165 -18.45 -8.71 -1.16
CA ILE A 165 -17.56 -7.67 -1.72
C ILE A 165 -16.90 -8.25 -2.97
N LYS A 166 -17.07 -7.58 -4.10
CA LYS A 166 -16.32 -7.91 -5.32
C LYS A 166 -14.86 -7.47 -5.09
N PRO A 167 -13.88 -8.37 -5.15
CA PRO A 167 -12.48 -8.01 -4.97
C PRO A 167 -12.03 -7.05 -6.08
N ILE A 168 -11.16 -6.12 -5.71
CA ILE A 168 -10.52 -5.18 -6.63
C ILE A 168 -9.20 -5.81 -7.05
N GLU A 169 -8.96 -5.91 -8.35
CA GLU A 169 -7.66 -6.29 -8.89
C GLU A 169 -6.70 -5.09 -8.88
N GLY A 170 -5.42 -5.33 -8.63
CA GLY A 170 -4.41 -4.28 -8.60
C GLY A 170 -4.23 -3.48 -9.90
N THR A 171 -4.75 -3.98 -11.02
CA THR A 171 -4.86 -3.23 -12.29
C THR A 171 -5.72 -1.96 -12.15
N PHE A 172 -6.65 -1.92 -11.20
CA PHE A 172 -7.44 -0.72 -10.88
C PHE A 172 -6.57 0.50 -10.56
N CYS A 173 -5.42 0.28 -9.92
CA CYS A 173 -4.54 1.36 -9.52
C CYS A 173 -3.86 2.11 -10.69
N LEU A 174 -3.85 1.50 -11.89
CA LEU A 174 -3.34 2.17 -13.10
C LEU A 174 -4.22 3.34 -13.55
N VAL A 175 -5.46 3.41 -13.04
CA VAL A 175 -6.43 4.48 -13.36
C VAL A 175 -6.35 5.63 -12.35
N LEU A 176 -5.57 5.46 -11.26
CA LEU A 176 -5.47 6.45 -10.18
C LEU A 176 -4.27 7.41 -10.32
N ASP A 177 -3.40 7.20 -11.32
CA ASP A 177 -2.26 8.07 -11.64
C ASP A 177 -2.67 9.38 -12.29
#